data_f157b588ee0847ce2384352a01318c6f
#
_entry.id   f157b588ee0847ce2384352a01318c6f
#
_cell.length_a   1.000
_cell.length_b   1.000
_cell.length_c   1.000
_cell.angle_alpha   90.00
_cell.angle_beta   90.00
_cell.angle_gamma   90.00
#
_symmetry.space_group_name_H-M   'P 1'
#
loop_
_entity.id
_entity.type
_entity.pdbx_description
1 polymer ?
#
loop_
_entity_poly.entity_id
_entity_poly.type
_entity_poly.pdbx_seq_one_letter_code
_entity_poly.pdbx_strand_id
1 'polypeptide(L)'
;MRLIEEIFVRNHTSEDSRLVITGQATRLILDAPYRPETECLERAVKEKGLNPDILLSLGGETFSVYPMKDGAIRNVISTSKCAAGTGEFIVQQFQRMGLSLDDGLNEAEAGELVRLATRCSVHLKSDATHKLNKGECGPGDIARSLIHDLALKVNNMIESVDWPVRSILVSGGVAGNNLFTSFLRGYFEDSEILVLSESPYLEAFGASLFASESSAGLPSKNAADYFLPSVREFERLRPLAEAESLVDFRVKQSEAEEIEHNGEYILGVDAGSTTTKAVLLNATDGSVGA
;
A
#
# COMPACT_ATOMS: atom_id res chain seq x y z
N MET A 1 -15.83 -7.75 -6.85
CA MET A 1 -17.06 -8.31 -7.46
C MET A 1 -18.10 -7.21 -7.68
N ARG A 2 -18.73 -6.68 -6.65
CA ARG A 2 -19.82 -5.68 -6.76
C ARG A 2 -19.53 -4.48 -7.69
N LEU A 3 -18.33 -3.90 -7.64
CA LEU A 3 -17.99 -2.75 -8.51
C LEU A 3 -17.99 -3.10 -10.01
N ILE A 4 -17.48 -4.27 -10.37
CA ILE A 4 -17.44 -4.73 -11.77
C ILE A 4 -18.86 -5.02 -12.26
N GLU A 5 -19.69 -5.65 -11.44
CA GLU A 5 -21.11 -5.86 -11.72
C GLU A 5 -21.85 -4.53 -11.95
N GLU A 6 -21.60 -3.53 -11.09
CA GLU A 6 -22.16 -2.19 -11.25
C GLU A 6 -21.72 -1.52 -12.57
N ILE A 7 -20.46 -1.67 -12.96
CA ILE A 7 -19.95 -1.14 -14.24
C ILE A 7 -20.65 -1.78 -15.42
N PHE A 8 -20.83 -3.10 -15.40
CA PHE A 8 -21.53 -3.82 -16.47
C PHE A 8 -22.98 -3.37 -16.61
N VAL A 9 -23.68 -3.21 -15.48
CA VAL A 9 -25.09 -2.76 -15.48
C VAL A 9 -25.22 -1.31 -15.93
N ARG A 10 -24.40 -0.40 -15.37
CA ARG A 10 -24.50 1.04 -15.65
C ARG A 10 -24.15 1.40 -17.10
N ASN A 11 -23.22 0.68 -17.70
CA ASN A 11 -22.74 0.99 -19.05
C ASN A 11 -23.46 0.17 -20.14
N HIS A 12 -24.52 -0.55 -19.79
CA HIS A 12 -25.30 -1.34 -20.73
C HIS A 12 -24.42 -2.19 -21.66
N THR A 13 -23.48 -2.95 -21.09
CA THR A 13 -22.54 -3.76 -21.87
C THR A 13 -23.27 -4.65 -22.88
N SER A 14 -22.79 -4.68 -24.12
CA SER A 14 -23.33 -5.46 -25.24
C SER A 14 -22.31 -6.52 -25.65
N GLU A 15 -22.71 -7.39 -26.60
CA GLU A 15 -21.80 -8.35 -27.23
C GLU A 15 -20.64 -7.69 -27.99
N ASP A 16 -20.86 -6.42 -28.42
CA ASP A 16 -19.83 -5.61 -29.07
C ASP A 16 -18.85 -4.94 -28.08
N SER A 17 -19.16 -4.97 -26.80
CA SER A 17 -18.26 -4.44 -25.77
C SER A 17 -17.00 -5.31 -25.69
N ARG A 18 -15.89 -4.72 -25.33
CA ARG A 18 -14.59 -5.37 -25.28
C ARG A 18 -13.96 -5.17 -23.92
N LEU A 19 -13.23 -6.17 -23.45
CA LEU A 19 -12.58 -6.16 -22.14
C LEU A 19 -11.13 -6.56 -22.29
N VAL A 20 -10.25 -5.77 -21.71
CA VAL A 20 -8.85 -6.10 -21.43
C VAL A 20 -8.57 -5.68 -20.01
N ILE A 21 -7.91 -6.54 -19.27
CA ILE A 21 -7.53 -6.28 -17.88
C ILE A 21 -6.03 -6.04 -17.76
N THR A 22 -5.65 -5.26 -16.76
CA THR A 22 -4.26 -5.03 -16.35
C THR A 22 -4.17 -5.08 -14.82
N GLY A 23 -2.96 -5.11 -14.29
CA GLY A 23 -2.71 -5.25 -12.85
C GLY A 23 -2.62 -6.70 -12.39
N GLN A 24 -1.62 -7.01 -11.57
CA GLN A 24 -1.36 -8.39 -11.13
C GLN A 24 -2.52 -8.98 -10.31
N ALA A 25 -3.14 -8.19 -9.43
CA ALA A 25 -4.27 -8.65 -8.64
C ALA A 25 -5.49 -8.99 -9.51
N THR A 26 -5.73 -8.22 -10.57
CA THR A 26 -6.85 -8.43 -11.48
C THR A 26 -6.73 -9.76 -12.23
N ARG A 27 -5.52 -10.11 -12.66
CA ARG A 27 -5.21 -11.39 -13.31
C ARG A 27 -5.54 -12.62 -12.45
N LEU A 28 -5.50 -12.46 -11.12
CA LEU A 28 -5.83 -13.55 -10.19
C LEU A 28 -7.33 -13.68 -9.91
N ILE A 29 -8.12 -12.70 -10.34
CA ILE A 29 -9.54 -12.60 -10.03
C ILE A 29 -10.40 -12.78 -11.28
N LEU A 30 -9.95 -12.29 -12.43
CA LEU A 30 -10.73 -12.25 -13.66
C LEU A 30 -10.12 -13.12 -14.76
N ASP A 31 -10.98 -13.88 -15.42
CA ASP A 31 -10.69 -14.59 -16.68
C ASP A 31 -11.02 -13.67 -17.87
N ALA A 32 -10.04 -12.86 -18.25
CA ALA A 32 -10.16 -11.94 -19.38
C ALA A 32 -8.77 -11.72 -20.02
N PRO A 33 -8.72 -11.25 -21.28
CA PRO A 33 -7.46 -10.90 -21.94
C PRO A 33 -6.65 -9.93 -21.06
N TYR A 34 -5.43 -10.30 -20.74
CA TYR A 34 -4.54 -9.54 -19.87
C TYR A 34 -3.43 -8.85 -20.64
N ARG A 35 -3.10 -7.62 -20.23
CA ARG A 35 -1.91 -6.89 -20.67
C ARG A 35 -1.08 -6.44 -19.46
N PRO A 36 0.27 -6.57 -19.52
CA PRO A 36 1.16 -6.05 -18.50
C PRO A 36 0.97 -4.54 -18.29
N GLU A 37 1.13 -4.08 -17.07
CA GLU A 37 1.03 -2.66 -16.71
C GLU A 37 1.98 -1.79 -17.55
N THR A 38 3.20 -2.26 -17.78
CA THR A 38 4.20 -1.55 -18.59
C THR A 38 3.75 -1.34 -20.04
N GLU A 39 3.16 -2.36 -20.67
CA GLU A 39 2.61 -2.23 -22.04
C GLU A 39 1.45 -1.23 -22.06
N CYS A 40 0.58 -1.29 -21.06
CA CYS A 40 -0.55 -0.36 -20.95
C CYS A 40 -0.08 1.09 -20.78
N LEU A 41 0.92 1.32 -19.92
CA LEU A 41 1.50 2.64 -19.71
C LEU A 41 2.18 3.18 -20.97
N GLU A 42 3.01 2.39 -21.67
CA GLU A 42 3.62 2.79 -22.94
C GLU A 42 2.55 3.13 -24.00
N ARG A 43 1.51 2.32 -24.08
CA ARG A 43 0.41 2.54 -25.02
C ARG A 43 -0.35 3.83 -24.71
N ALA A 44 -0.61 4.11 -23.44
CA ALA A 44 -1.27 5.33 -22.97
C ALA A 44 -0.42 6.58 -23.27
N VAL A 45 0.86 6.55 -22.94
CA VAL A 45 1.80 7.65 -23.21
C VAL A 45 1.88 7.95 -24.69
N LYS A 46 1.97 6.92 -25.54
CA LYS A 46 1.98 7.06 -27.00
C LYS A 46 0.69 7.67 -27.53
N GLU A 47 -0.46 7.24 -27.03
CA GLU A 47 -1.76 7.79 -27.44
C GLU A 47 -1.91 9.27 -27.11
N LYS A 48 -1.35 9.69 -25.97
CA LYS A 48 -1.33 11.09 -25.55
C LYS A 48 -0.28 11.94 -26.29
N GLY A 49 0.52 11.33 -27.14
CA GLY A 49 1.62 12.03 -27.84
C GLY A 49 2.71 12.55 -26.90
N LEU A 50 2.87 11.94 -25.72
CA LEU A 50 3.86 12.32 -24.72
C LEU A 50 5.14 11.50 -24.88
N ASN A 51 6.24 12.06 -24.40
CA ASN A 51 7.53 11.37 -24.33
C ASN A 51 8.27 11.77 -23.04
N PRO A 52 7.75 11.38 -21.86
CA PRO A 52 8.39 11.71 -20.59
C PRO A 52 9.70 10.94 -20.42
N ASP A 53 10.66 11.53 -19.70
CA ASP A 53 11.90 10.83 -19.31
C ASP A 53 11.64 9.84 -18.17
N ILE A 54 10.67 10.16 -17.33
CA ILE A 54 10.21 9.32 -16.20
C ILE A 54 8.70 9.23 -16.22
N LEU A 55 8.19 8.01 -16.02
CA LEU A 55 6.80 7.78 -15.67
C LEU A 55 6.76 7.21 -14.25
N LEU A 56 5.95 7.82 -13.39
CA LEU A 56 5.68 7.34 -12.03
C LEU A 56 4.33 6.65 -11.99
N SER A 57 4.25 5.46 -11.44
CA SER A 57 2.99 4.84 -11.05
C SER A 57 2.93 4.72 -9.54
N LEU A 58 2.06 5.51 -8.91
CA LEU A 58 1.96 5.69 -7.48
C LEU A 58 0.60 5.19 -7.00
N GLY A 59 0.55 3.90 -6.67
CA GLY A 59 -0.66 3.21 -6.22
C GLY A 59 -0.84 3.17 -4.70
N GLY A 60 -1.86 2.45 -4.27
CA GLY A 60 -2.14 2.20 -2.86
C GLY A 60 -1.09 1.32 -2.19
N GLU A 61 -0.69 0.21 -2.82
CA GLU A 61 0.19 -0.80 -2.21
C GLU A 61 1.63 -0.74 -2.72
N THR A 62 1.83 -0.25 -3.94
CA THR A 62 3.14 -0.20 -4.60
C THR A 62 3.34 1.14 -5.28
N PHE A 63 4.59 1.52 -5.43
CA PHE A 63 4.96 2.57 -6.35
C PHE A 63 6.18 2.17 -7.17
N SER A 64 6.19 2.61 -8.42
CA SER A 64 7.22 2.28 -9.38
C SER A 64 7.65 3.53 -10.15
N VAL A 65 8.93 3.60 -10.41
CA VAL A 65 9.55 4.57 -11.30
C VAL A 65 9.94 3.83 -12.58
N TYR A 66 9.44 4.31 -13.70
CA TYR A 66 9.73 3.79 -15.02
C TYR A 66 10.58 4.80 -15.80
N PRO A 67 11.91 4.65 -15.80
CA PRO A 67 12.76 5.42 -16.69
C PRO A 67 12.40 5.12 -18.16
N MET A 68 12.10 6.17 -18.93
CA MET A 68 11.66 6.07 -20.32
C MET A 68 12.68 6.69 -21.27
N LYS A 69 12.80 6.12 -22.46
CA LYS A 69 13.58 6.67 -23.54
C LYS A 69 12.97 6.28 -24.88
N ASP A 70 12.80 7.24 -25.77
CA ASP A 70 12.19 7.05 -27.10
C ASP A 70 10.78 6.41 -27.02
N GLY A 71 9.98 6.82 -26.02
CA GLY A 71 8.62 6.34 -25.80
C GLY A 71 8.50 4.92 -25.21
N ALA A 72 9.63 4.30 -24.83
CA ALA A 72 9.65 2.95 -24.25
C ALA A 72 10.23 2.94 -22.83
N ILE A 73 9.68 2.11 -21.97
CA ILE A 73 10.18 1.84 -20.63
C ILE A 73 11.50 1.06 -20.75
N ARG A 74 12.57 1.60 -20.16
CA ARG A 74 13.92 1.00 -20.21
C ARG A 74 14.25 0.20 -18.96
N ASN A 75 13.64 0.55 -17.84
CA ASN A 75 13.87 -0.11 -16.57
C ASN A 75 12.62 0.04 -15.68
N VAL A 76 12.53 -0.79 -14.65
CA VAL A 76 11.51 -0.71 -13.61
C VAL A 76 12.20 -0.63 -12.26
N ILE A 77 12.12 0.51 -11.62
CA ILE A 77 12.64 0.71 -10.27
C ILE A 77 11.43 0.71 -9.33
N SER A 78 11.28 -0.33 -8.55
CA SER A 78 10.16 -0.46 -7.62
C SER A 78 10.66 -0.66 -6.20
N THR A 79 9.86 -0.21 -5.24
CA THR A 79 10.17 -0.49 -3.83
C THR A 79 9.82 -1.94 -3.50
N SER A 80 10.80 -2.67 -2.98
CA SER A 80 10.55 -4.00 -2.45
C SER A 80 9.71 -3.92 -1.18
N LYS A 81 8.45 -4.33 -1.24
CA LYS A 81 7.60 -4.77 -0.11
C LYS A 81 7.52 -3.90 1.17
N CYS A 82 8.05 -2.69 1.20
CA CYS A 82 7.91 -1.82 2.34
C CYS A 82 6.71 -0.88 2.15
N ALA A 83 5.66 -1.09 2.94
CA ALA A 83 4.44 -0.27 2.90
C ALA A 83 4.68 1.22 3.24
N ALA A 84 5.82 1.57 3.85
CA ALA A 84 6.13 2.96 4.17
C ALA A 84 6.32 3.79 2.89
N GLY A 85 5.39 4.68 2.63
CA GLY A 85 5.40 5.57 1.48
C GLY A 85 4.52 5.09 0.32
N THR A 86 3.59 4.20 0.55
CA THR A 86 2.50 3.91 -0.39
C THR A 86 1.26 4.75 -0.06
N GLY A 87 0.38 4.92 -1.04
CA GLY A 87 -0.87 5.68 -0.84
C GLY A 87 -1.73 5.10 0.28
N GLU A 88 -1.85 3.78 0.35
CA GLU A 88 -2.61 3.09 1.39
C GLU A 88 -2.02 3.31 2.79
N PHE A 89 -0.70 3.32 2.91
CA PHE A 89 -0.06 3.61 4.20
C PHE A 89 -0.39 5.01 4.70
N ILE A 90 -0.39 6.02 3.82
CA ILE A 90 -0.77 7.40 4.16
C ILE A 90 -2.23 7.44 4.63
N VAL A 91 -3.15 6.82 3.89
CA VAL A 91 -4.57 6.74 4.26
C VAL A 91 -4.75 6.08 5.63
N GLN A 92 -4.07 4.96 5.89
CA GLN A 92 -4.13 4.28 7.18
C GLN A 92 -3.59 5.16 8.33
N GLN A 93 -2.55 5.96 8.10
CA GLN A 93 -2.08 6.89 9.13
C GLN A 93 -3.10 8.01 9.38
N PHE A 94 -3.75 8.55 8.35
CA PHE A 94 -4.82 9.54 8.49
C PHE A 94 -5.98 8.97 9.31
N GLN A 95 -6.46 7.78 8.98
CA GLN A 95 -7.52 7.09 9.74
C GLN A 95 -7.15 6.88 11.21
N ARG A 96 -5.89 6.55 11.52
CA ARG A 96 -5.40 6.41 12.90
C ARG A 96 -5.40 7.73 13.67
N MET A 97 -5.27 8.84 12.96
CA MET A 97 -5.39 10.20 13.52
C MET A 97 -6.84 10.68 13.58
N GLY A 98 -7.81 9.85 13.16
CA GLY A 98 -9.23 10.19 13.11
C GLY A 98 -9.61 11.07 11.92
N LEU A 99 -8.75 11.14 10.90
CA LEU A 99 -8.97 11.96 9.71
C LEU A 99 -9.47 11.11 8.54
N SER A 100 -10.39 11.65 7.75
CA SER A 100 -10.68 11.15 6.41
C SER A 100 -9.50 11.46 5.47
N LEU A 101 -9.51 10.92 4.25
CA LEU A 101 -8.49 11.26 3.25
C LEU A 101 -8.48 12.76 2.96
N ASP A 102 -9.66 13.34 2.71
CA ASP A 102 -9.81 14.76 2.37
C ASP A 102 -9.40 15.67 3.55
N ASP A 103 -9.82 15.34 4.78
CA ASP A 103 -9.41 16.10 5.97
C ASP A 103 -7.89 16.00 6.18
N GLY A 104 -7.31 14.81 6.01
CA GLY A 104 -5.87 14.60 6.15
C GLY A 104 -5.05 15.38 5.11
N LEU A 105 -5.53 15.48 3.88
CA LEU A 105 -4.89 16.29 2.84
C LEU A 105 -5.00 17.79 3.15
N ASN A 106 -6.17 18.26 3.59
CA ASN A 106 -6.37 19.66 3.98
C ASN A 106 -5.51 20.05 5.19
N GLU A 107 -5.44 19.21 6.21
CA GLU A 107 -4.58 19.40 7.37
C GLU A 107 -3.09 19.43 6.98
N ALA A 108 -2.68 18.58 6.03
CA ALA A 108 -1.31 18.53 5.55
C ALA A 108 -0.89 19.83 4.83
N GLU A 109 -1.80 20.53 4.16
CA GLU A 109 -1.50 21.81 3.52
C GLU A 109 -1.14 22.90 4.53
N ALA A 110 -1.79 22.88 5.69
CA ALA A 110 -1.56 23.85 6.78
C ALA A 110 -0.45 23.42 7.75
N GLY A 111 -0.06 22.14 7.74
CA GLY A 111 0.95 21.58 8.66
C GLY A 111 2.37 22.02 8.36
N GLU A 112 3.27 21.81 9.31
CA GLU A 112 4.70 22.00 9.16
C GLU A 112 5.45 20.66 8.99
N LEU A 113 6.66 20.72 8.40
CA LEU A 113 7.49 19.51 8.27
C LEU A 113 8.13 19.18 9.61
N VAL A 114 7.89 17.95 10.07
CA VAL A 114 8.53 17.38 11.25
C VAL A 114 9.38 16.16 10.86
N ARG A 115 10.50 16.00 11.53
CA ARG A 115 11.37 14.85 11.25
C ARG A 115 10.74 13.58 11.79
N LEU A 116 10.48 12.62 10.90
CA LEU A 116 9.98 11.29 11.22
C LEU A 116 11.05 10.21 11.00
N ALA A 117 10.92 9.09 11.71
CA ALA A 117 11.78 7.93 11.54
C ALA A 117 11.37 7.15 10.28
N THR A 118 12.02 7.39 9.16
CA THR A 118 11.59 6.93 7.83
C THR A 118 12.15 5.57 7.38
N ARG A 119 12.91 4.86 8.24
CA ARG A 119 13.58 3.60 7.88
C ARG A 119 12.63 2.46 7.49
N CYS A 120 11.50 2.32 8.18
CA CYS A 120 10.45 1.37 7.81
C CYS A 120 9.09 1.84 8.34
N SER A 121 8.01 1.24 7.79
CA SER A 121 6.63 1.59 8.16
C SER A 121 6.34 1.43 9.66
N VAL A 122 6.95 0.44 10.32
CA VAL A 122 6.76 0.21 11.76
C VAL A 122 7.36 1.34 12.59
N HIS A 123 8.61 1.72 12.29
CA HIS A 123 9.26 2.83 12.98
C HIS A 123 8.58 4.16 12.70
N LEU A 124 8.23 4.42 11.46
CA LEU A 124 7.51 5.63 11.05
C LEU A 124 6.18 5.78 11.81
N LYS A 125 5.39 4.69 11.85
CA LYS A 125 4.12 4.63 12.55
C LYS A 125 4.26 4.86 14.05
N SER A 126 5.26 4.23 14.68
CA SER A 126 5.53 4.35 16.10
C SER A 126 5.98 5.77 16.46
N ASP A 127 6.90 6.35 15.69
CA ASP A 127 7.42 7.69 15.90
C ASP A 127 6.34 8.76 15.75
N ALA A 128 5.53 8.67 14.69
CA ALA A 128 4.38 9.56 14.48
C ALA A 128 3.41 9.52 15.66
N THR A 129 3.03 8.32 16.11
CA THR A 129 2.14 8.15 17.27
C THR A 129 2.76 8.74 18.54
N HIS A 130 4.05 8.52 18.75
CA HIS A 130 4.74 9.01 19.94
C HIS A 130 4.81 10.53 20.00
N LYS A 131 5.10 11.18 18.87
CA LYS A 131 5.13 12.65 18.75
C LYS A 131 3.77 13.27 19.01
N LEU A 132 2.72 12.69 18.44
CA LEU A 132 1.34 13.13 18.69
C LEU A 132 0.95 13.00 20.17
N ASN A 133 1.24 11.86 20.81
CA ASN A 133 0.92 11.62 22.21
C ASN A 133 1.67 12.55 23.17
N LYS A 134 2.87 12.99 22.80
CA LYS A 134 3.65 13.96 23.55
C LYS A 134 3.24 15.42 23.28
N GLY A 135 2.39 15.67 22.29
CA GLY A 135 2.07 17.02 21.86
C GLY A 135 3.24 17.77 21.22
N GLU A 136 4.22 17.03 20.65
CA GLU A 136 5.36 17.63 19.94
C GLU A 136 4.97 18.20 18.59
N CYS A 137 3.90 17.69 17.99
CA CYS A 137 3.34 18.15 16.71
C CYS A 137 1.86 17.81 16.59
N GLY A 138 1.18 18.41 15.62
CA GLY A 138 -0.22 18.15 15.29
C GLY A 138 -0.41 17.08 14.20
N PRO A 139 -1.66 16.63 13.98
CA PRO A 139 -1.98 15.69 12.90
C PRO A 139 -1.58 16.20 11.51
N GLY A 140 -1.76 17.50 11.25
CA GLY A 140 -1.38 18.15 9.98
C GLY A 140 0.11 18.09 9.71
N ASP A 141 0.95 18.24 10.74
CA ASP A 141 2.41 18.16 10.62
C ASP A 141 2.85 16.73 10.26
N ILE A 142 2.23 15.73 10.88
CA ILE A 142 2.46 14.32 10.53
C ILE A 142 2.00 14.05 9.11
N ALA A 143 0.80 14.48 8.74
CA ALA A 143 0.23 14.28 7.40
C ALA A 143 1.12 14.89 6.31
N ARG A 144 1.58 16.13 6.49
CA ARG A 144 2.52 16.81 5.60
C ARG A 144 3.83 16.05 5.47
N SER A 145 4.39 15.63 6.59
CA SER A 145 5.68 14.92 6.63
C SER A 145 5.63 13.55 5.99
N LEU A 146 4.50 12.84 6.06
CA LEU A 146 4.28 11.56 5.37
C LEU A 146 4.27 11.74 3.85
N ILE A 147 3.58 12.78 3.35
CA ILE A 147 3.53 13.10 1.92
C ILE A 147 4.91 13.55 1.42
N HIS A 148 5.63 14.35 2.20
CA HIS A 148 6.99 14.74 1.89
C HIS A 148 7.95 13.53 1.85
N ASP A 149 7.85 12.60 2.80
CA ASP A 149 8.68 11.38 2.82
C ASP A 149 8.45 10.51 1.57
N LEU A 150 7.21 10.42 1.09
CA LEU A 150 6.90 9.76 -0.17
C LEU A 150 7.60 10.46 -1.35
N ALA A 151 7.52 11.79 -1.43
CA ALA A 151 8.16 12.56 -2.50
C ALA A 151 9.69 12.42 -2.45
N LEU A 152 10.29 12.44 -1.26
CA LEU A 152 11.72 12.22 -1.06
C LEU A 152 12.17 10.82 -1.52
N LYS A 153 11.38 9.78 -1.23
CA LYS A 153 11.67 8.42 -1.70
C LYS A 153 11.63 8.32 -3.22
N VAL A 154 10.63 8.94 -3.84
CA VAL A 154 10.53 9.01 -5.30
C VAL A 154 11.72 9.76 -5.88
N ASN A 155 12.12 10.91 -5.29
CA ASN A 155 13.32 11.64 -5.69
C ASN A 155 14.56 10.74 -5.68
N ASN A 156 14.83 10.06 -4.57
CA ASN A 156 16.00 9.18 -4.43
C ASN A 156 16.00 8.03 -5.45
N MET A 157 14.83 7.55 -5.88
CA MET A 157 14.76 6.54 -6.94
C MET A 157 15.05 7.12 -8.32
N ILE A 158 14.58 8.33 -8.61
CA ILE A 158 14.84 9.02 -9.87
C ILE A 158 16.30 9.41 -9.99
N GLU A 159 16.96 9.81 -8.89
CA GLU A 159 18.41 10.12 -8.87
C GLU A 159 19.30 8.95 -9.32
N SER A 160 18.79 7.72 -9.27
CA SER A 160 19.52 6.55 -9.78
C SER A 160 19.48 6.38 -11.31
N VAL A 161 18.78 7.26 -12.02
CA VAL A 161 18.66 7.22 -13.49
C VAL A 161 19.86 7.92 -14.15
N ASP A 162 20.49 7.26 -15.11
CA ASP A 162 21.78 7.67 -15.69
C ASP A 162 21.69 8.77 -16.77
N TRP A 163 20.53 9.41 -16.95
CA TRP A 163 20.33 10.50 -17.93
C TRP A 163 19.58 11.68 -17.34
N PRO A 164 19.72 12.87 -17.96
CA PRO A 164 19.01 14.07 -17.50
C PRO A 164 17.50 13.87 -17.57
N VAL A 165 16.81 14.14 -16.47
CA VAL A 165 15.35 14.09 -16.35
C VAL A 165 14.80 15.50 -16.57
N ARG A 166 14.03 15.71 -17.65
CA ARG A 166 13.41 16.99 -18.02
C ARG A 166 11.90 16.95 -17.92
N SER A 167 11.33 15.75 -17.90
CA SER A 167 9.88 15.57 -17.82
C SER A 167 9.51 14.32 -17.03
N ILE A 168 8.57 14.48 -16.11
CA ILE A 168 8.08 13.42 -15.23
C ILE A 168 6.56 13.36 -15.34
N LEU A 169 6.02 12.26 -15.84
CA LEU A 169 4.59 11.99 -15.86
C LEU A 169 4.21 11.22 -14.59
N VAL A 170 3.27 11.76 -13.82
CA VAL A 170 2.78 11.13 -12.60
C VAL A 170 1.47 10.42 -12.88
N SER A 171 1.37 9.12 -12.55
CA SER A 171 0.16 8.30 -12.63
C SER A 171 -0.14 7.59 -11.31
N GLY A 172 -1.33 6.96 -11.24
CA GLY A 172 -1.86 6.31 -10.06
C GLY A 172 -2.64 7.24 -9.13
N GLY A 173 -3.23 6.70 -8.09
CA GLY A 173 -4.12 7.44 -7.18
C GLY A 173 -3.46 8.62 -6.46
N VAL A 174 -2.15 8.59 -6.26
CA VAL A 174 -1.39 9.69 -5.61
C VAL A 174 -1.21 10.89 -6.56
N ALA A 175 -1.38 10.71 -7.87
CA ALA A 175 -1.22 11.80 -8.84
C ALA A 175 -2.15 13.01 -8.57
N GLY A 176 -3.32 12.77 -7.96
CA GLY A 176 -4.25 13.82 -7.56
C GLY A 176 -3.84 14.62 -6.31
N ASN A 177 -2.76 14.24 -5.64
CA ASN A 177 -2.29 14.94 -4.44
C ASN A 177 -1.41 16.15 -4.82
N ASN A 178 -1.98 17.35 -4.73
CA ASN A 178 -1.28 18.59 -5.09
C ASN A 178 -0.04 18.87 -4.22
N LEU A 179 -0.09 18.52 -2.95
CA LEU A 179 1.05 18.70 -2.05
C LEU A 179 2.22 17.79 -2.43
N PHE A 180 1.95 16.53 -2.80
CA PHE A 180 2.94 15.60 -3.32
C PHE A 180 3.61 16.16 -4.61
N THR A 181 2.80 16.57 -5.57
CA THR A 181 3.32 17.14 -6.82
C THR A 181 4.07 18.45 -6.61
N SER A 182 3.70 19.24 -5.59
CA SER A 182 4.43 20.43 -5.19
C SER A 182 5.82 20.10 -4.64
N PHE A 183 5.94 19.06 -3.80
CA PHE A 183 7.25 18.59 -3.33
C PHE A 183 8.12 18.07 -4.48
N LEU A 184 7.53 17.34 -5.44
CA LEU A 184 8.28 16.90 -6.62
C LEU A 184 8.80 18.09 -7.43
N ARG A 185 8.00 19.12 -7.64
CA ARG A 185 8.46 20.35 -8.34
C ARG A 185 9.61 21.02 -7.60
N GLY A 186 9.64 20.96 -6.28
CA GLY A 186 10.75 21.48 -5.48
C GLY A 186 12.05 20.67 -5.63
N TYR A 187 11.95 19.35 -5.87
CA TYR A 187 13.12 18.50 -6.13
C TYR A 187 13.61 18.58 -7.59
N PHE A 188 12.70 18.83 -8.52
CA PHE A 188 12.96 18.81 -9.97
C PHE A 188 12.60 20.16 -10.59
N GLU A 189 13.27 21.24 -10.12
CA GLU A 189 12.98 22.62 -10.55
C GLU A 189 13.13 22.84 -12.06
N ASP A 190 14.07 22.14 -12.70
CA ASP A 190 14.32 22.19 -14.14
C ASP A 190 13.49 21.18 -14.95
N SER A 191 12.59 20.44 -14.31
CA SER A 191 11.80 19.39 -14.94
C SER A 191 10.31 19.74 -15.00
N GLU A 192 9.66 19.37 -16.07
CA GLU A 192 8.21 19.46 -16.19
C GLU A 192 7.52 18.30 -15.46
N ILE A 193 6.67 18.62 -14.49
CA ILE A 193 5.84 17.62 -13.79
C ILE A 193 4.46 17.59 -14.41
N LEU A 194 4.17 16.52 -15.13
CA LEU A 194 2.94 16.30 -15.88
C LEU A 194 1.95 15.46 -15.06
N VAL A 195 0.72 15.96 -14.93
CA VAL A 195 -0.41 15.23 -14.35
C VAL A 195 -1.57 15.37 -15.33
N LEU A 196 -2.08 14.24 -15.80
CA LEU A 196 -3.21 14.19 -16.73
C LEU A 196 -4.52 13.96 -15.98
N SER A 197 -5.65 14.25 -16.60
CA SER A 197 -6.97 13.84 -16.11
C SER A 197 -7.09 12.32 -15.96
N GLU A 198 -6.39 11.57 -16.79
CA GLU A 198 -6.34 10.11 -16.78
C GLU A 198 -5.28 9.54 -15.85
N SER A 199 -4.43 10.38 -15.25
CA SER A 199 -3.36 9.92 -14.35
C SER A 199 -3.82 8.91 -13.29
N PRO A 200 -4.98 9.07 -12.63
CA PRO A 200 -5.43 8.11 -11.62
C PRO A 200 -5.71 6.69 -12.14
N TYR A 201 -5.93 6.54 -13.45
CA TYR A 201 -6.28 5.27 -14.11
C TYR A 201 -5.55 5.07 -15.44
N LEU A 202 -4.32 5.58 -15.55
CA LEU A 202 -3.56 5.59 -16.81
C LEU A 202 -3.30 4.18 -17.35
N GLU A 203 -3.02 3.22 -16.46
CA GLU A 203 -2.86 1.80 -16.82
C GLU A 203 -4.16 1.22 -17.42
N ALA A 204 -5.29 1.51 -16.80
CA ALA A 204 -6.60 1.06 -17.31
C ALA A 204 -6.96 1.74 -18.62
N PHE A 205 -6.60 3.02 -18.79
CA PHE A 205 -6.73 3.73 -20.05
C PHE A 205 -5.92 3.04 -21.15
N GLY A 206 -4.65 2.70 -20.90
CA GLY A 206 -3.83 1.94 -21.83
C GLY A 206 -4.42 0.57 -22.19
N ALA A 207 -4.95 -0.15 -21.19
CA ALA A 207 -5.63 -1.42 -21.39
C ALA A 207 -6.87 -1.27 -22.30
N SER A 208 -7.64 -0.18 -22.15
CA SER A 208 -8.81 0.11 -22.99
C SER A 208 -8.45 0.34 -24.46
N LEU A 209 -7.28 0.90 -24.72
CA LEU A 209 -6.80 1.08 -26.11
C LEU A 209 -6.51 -0.28 -26.77
N PHE A 210 -5.92 -1.23 -26.05
CA PHE A 210 -5.77 -2.60 -26.55
C PHE A 210 -7.12 -3.29 -26.75
N ALA A 211 -8.09 -3.05 -25.88
CA ALA A 211 -9.44 -3.56 -26.06
C ALA A 211 -10.08 -3.04 -27.33
N SER A 212 -9.86 -1.75 -27.69
CA SER A 212 -10.41 -1.15 -28.90
C SER A 212 -9.87 -1.77 -30.19
N GLU A 213 -8.64 -2.30 -30.16
CA GLU A 213 -7.98 -2.95 -31.29
C GLU A 213 -8.38 -4.44 -31.43
N SER A 214 -9.01 -5.03 -30.41
CA SER A 214 -9.44 -6.41 -30.41
C SER A 214 -10.68 -6.61 -31.31
N SER A 215 -10.72 -7.67 -32.09
CA SER A 215 -11.91 -8.07 -32.85
C SER A 215 -12.89 -8.92 -32.04
N ALA A 216 -12.46 -9.45 -30.87
CA ALA A 216 -13.27 -10.29 -30.03
C ALA A 216 -14.17 -9.45 -29.11
N GLY A 217 -15.48 -9.63 -29.23
CA GLY A 217 -16.45 -9.08 -28.28
C GLY A 217 -16.44 -9.82 -26.94
N LEU A 218 -17.27 -9.37 -26.00
CA LEU A 218 -17.45 -10.04 -24.72
C LEU A 218 -18.14 -11.40 -24.91
N PRO A 219 -17.59 -12.50 -24.39
CA PRO A 219 -18.22 -13.82 -24.45
C PRO A 219 -19.49 -13.92 -23.61
N SER A 220 -19.68 -13.05 -22.63
CA SER A 220 -20.87 -12.98 -21.77
C SER A 220 -21.20 -11.54 -21.37
N LYS A 221 -22.49 -11.25 -21.21
CA LYS A 221 -23.01 -9.98 -20.66
C LYS A 221 -23.08 -9.99 -19.12
N ASN A 222 -22.87 -11.15 -18.50
CA ASN A 222 -22.91 -11.30 -17.06
C ASN A 222 -21.50 -11.17 -16.49
N ALA A 223 -21.29 -10.13 -15.66
CA ALA A 223 -19.99 -9.88 -15.02
C ALA A 223 -19.49 -11.09 -14.19
N ALA A 224 -20.40 -11.88 -13.63
CA ALA A 224 -20.05 -13.04 -12.82
C ALA A 224 -19.28 -14.12 -13.61
N ASP A 225 -19.51 -14.22 -14.92
CA ASP A 225 -18.88 -15.24 -15.77
C ASP A 225 -17.38 -14.98 -15.99
N TYR A 226 -16.91 -13.77 -15.67
CA TYR A 226 -15.50 -13.39 -15.78
C TYR A 226 -14.71 -13.62 -14.49
N PHE A 227 -15.38 -13.94 -13.38
CA PHE A 227 -14.64 -14.20 -12.15
C PHE A 227 -14.10 -15.61 -12.14
N LEU A 228 -12.78 -15.71 -11.96
CA LEU A 228 -12.16 -16.99 -11.69
C LEU A 228 -12.75 -17.60 -10.41
N PRO A 229 -13.03 -18.92 -10.41
CA PRO A 229 -13.42 -19.59 -9.18
C PRO A 229 -12.36 -19.28 -8.12
N SER A 230 -12.79 -18.85 -6.96
CA SER A 230 -11.86 -18.59 -5.87
C SER A 230 -11.18 -19.90 -5.48
N VAL A 231 -9.97 -20.12 -5.97
CA VAL A 231 -9.10 -21.24 -5.57
C VAL A 231 -8.60 -20.98 -4.13
N ARG A 232 -9.49 -20.54 -3.25
CA ARG A 232 -9.26 -20.49 -1.81
C ARG A 232 -9.94 -21.67 -1.13
N GLU A 233 -9.81 -22.85 -1.66
CA GLU A 233 -9.70 -24.02 -0.83
C GLU A 233 -8.28 -23.99 -0.25
N PHE A 234 -8.09 -23.20 0.80
CA PHE A 234 -7.02 -23.54 1.73
C PHE A 234 -7.34 -24.98 2.15
N GLU A 235 -6.48 -25.90 1.75
CA GLU A 235 -6.49 -27.25 2.31
C GLU A 235 -6.56 -27.04 3.83
N ARG A 236 -7.69 -27.40 4.43
CA ARG A 236 -7.84 -27.30 5.88
C ARG A 236 -6.92 -28.35 6.46
N LEU A 237 -5.70 -27.93 6.80
CA LEU A 237 -4.80 -28.74 7.58
C LEU A 237 -5.50 -29.10 8.90
N ARG A 238 -5.17 -30.26 9.41
CA ARG A 238 -5.69 -30.70 10.71
C ARG A 238 -5.35 -29.66 11.79
N PRO A 239 -6.20 -29.46 12.80
CA PRO A 239 -5.89 -28.56 13.90
C PRO A 239 -4.54 -28.89 14.50
N LEU A 240 -3.75 -27.86 14.85
CA LEU A 240 -2.42 -28.03 15.47
C LEU A 240 -2.48 -28.93 16.73
N ALA A 241 -3.60 -28.93 17.45
CA ALA A 241 -3.84 -29.82 18.58
C ALA A 241 -3.71 -31.31 18.24
N GLU A 242 -4.03 -31.73 17.01
CA GLU A 242 -3.85 -33.13 16.58
C GLU A 242 -2.38 -33.47 16.30
N ALA A 243 -1.52 -32.49 16.14
CA ALA A 243 -0.08 -32.65 15.92
C ALA A 243 0.73 -32.53 17.22
N GLU A 244 0.08 -32.33 18.37
CA GLU A 244 0.74 -32.12 19.67
C GLU A 244 1.74 -33.27 20.00
N SER A 245 1.37 -34.50 19.70
CA SER A 245 2.23 -35.68 19.90
C SER A 245 3.48 -35.72 19.00
N LEU A 246 3.52 -34.87 17.94
CA LEU A 246 4.65 -34.75 17.01
C LEU A 246 5.58 -33.57 17.34
N VAL A 247 5.21 -32.76 18.35
CA VAL A 247 5.95 -31.56 18.75
C VAL A 247 6.68 -31.82 20.06
N ASP A 248 8.00 -31.69 20.02
CA ASP A 248 8.82 -31.69 21.23
C ASP A 248 8.88 -30.25 21.81
N PHE A 249 8.09 -30.03 22.84
CA PHE A 249 8.09 -28.74 23.57
C PHE A 249 9.32 -28.68 24.47
N ARG A 250 10.38 -28.04 23.98
CA ARG A 250 11.63 -27.84 24.75
C ARG A 250 11.54 -26.77 25.83
N VAL A 251 10.42 -26.10 25.96
CA VAL A 251 10.16 -25.19 27.05
C VAL A 251 9.79 -26.03 28.26
N LYS A 252 10.69 -26.08 29.29
CA LYS A 252 10.28 -26.56 30.57
C LYS A 252 9.13 -25.68 31.05
N GLN A 253 7.94 -26.23 31.14
CA GLN A 253 6.93 -25.65 32.00
C GLN A 253 7.56 -25.63 33.39
N SER A 254 7.79 -24.43 33.93
CA SER A 254 8.04 -24.31 35.33
C SER A 254 6.81 -24.88 36.00
N GLU A 255 6.97 -25.96 36.76
CA GLU A 255 5.91 -26.45 37.64
C GLU A 255 5.54 -25.23 38.50
N ALA A 256 4.29 -24.77 38.36
CA ALA A 256 3.79 -23.70 39.20
C ALA A 256 3.86 -24.18 40.63
N GLU A 257 4.63 -23.49 41.46
CA GLU A 257 4.63 -23.79 42.91
C GLU A 257 3.20 -23.56 43.44
N GLU A 258 2.69 -24.50 44.23
CA GLU A 258 1.37 -24.37 44.82
C GLU A 258 1.31 -23.09 45.68
N ILE A 259 0.34 -22.23 45.32
CA ILE A 259 0.11 -20.98 46.06
C ILE A 259 -0.52 -21.31 47.41
N GLU A 260 0.14 -20.96 48.51
CA GLU A 260 -0.47 -21.10 49.84
C GLU A 260 -1.66 -20.14 50.00
N HIS A 261 -2.82 -20.67 50.31
CA HIS A 261 -4.07 -19.89 50.37
C HIS A 261 -4.10 -18.73 51.38
N ASN A 262 -3.13 -18.67 52.31
CA ASN A 262 -3.05 -17.66 53.37
C ASN A 262 -1.78 -16.79 53.28
N GLY A 263 -1.02 -16.84 52.19
CA GLY A 263 0.20 -16.05 52.02
C GLY A 263 -0.11 -14.61 51.53
N GLU A 264 0.75 -13.68 51.86
CA GLU A 264 0.73 -12.34 51.21
C GLU A 264 1.53 -12.39 49.91
N TYR A 265 0.91 -11.95 48.81
CA TYR A 265 1.51 -11.98 47.50
C TYR A 265 1.47 -10.59 46.84
N ILE A 266 2.48 -10.31 46.06
CA ILE A 266 2.55 -9.14 45.18
C ILE A 266 2.29 -9.61 43.77
N LEU A 267 1.23 -9.08 43.14
CA LEU A 267 0.90 -9.36 41.74
C LEU A 267 1.61 -8.39 40.83
N GLY A 268 2.51 -8.91 39.98
CA GLY A 268 3.08 -8.18 38.85
C GLY A 268 2.33 -8.51 37.54
N VAL A 269 1.93 -7.50 36.78
CA VAL A 269 1.28 -7.67 35.48
C VAL A 269 2.00 -6.88 34.42
N ASP A 270 2.40 -7.57 33.34
CA ASP A 270 2.91 -6.98 32.11
C ASP A 270 1.86 -7.17 31.00
N ALA A 271 1.20 -6.08 30.61
CA ALA A 271 0.19 -6.08 29.56
C ALA A 271 0.79 -5.60 28.23
N GLY A 272 1.19 -6.54 27.39
CA GLY A 272 1.65 -6.25 26.04
C GLY A 272 0.51 -6.21 25.01
N SER A 273 0.80 -5.75 23.81
CA SER A 273 -0.19 -5.65 22.71
C SER A 273 -0.65 -7.02 22.18
N THR A 274 0.11 -8.08 22.41
CA THR A 274 -0.16 -9.44 21.92
C THR A 274 -0.32 -10.48 23.00
N THR A 275 0.33 -10.26 24.16
CA THR A 275 0.31 -11.19 25.30
C THR A 275 0.29 -10.40 26.61
N THR A 276 -0.49 -10.89 27.56
CA THR A 276 -0.45 -10.43 28.96
C THR A 276 0.23 -11.51 29.80
N LYS A 277 1.16 -11.10 30.65
CA LYS A 277 1.84 -11.99 31.59
C LYS A 277 1.55 -11.50 32.99
N ALA A 278 1.34 -12.42 33.90
CA ALA A 278 1.15 -12.13 35.30
C ALA A 278 2.08 -13.04 36.13
N VAL A 279 2.58 -12.51 37.21
CA VAL A 279 3.44 -13.25 38.15
C VAL A 279 3.02 -12.92 39.59
N LEU A 280 2.95 -13.91 40.43
CA LEU A 280 2.75 -13.73 41.86
C LEU A 280 4.10 -13.94 42.58
N LEU A 281 4.50 -12.96 43.35
CA LEU A 281 5.66 -13.05 44.25
C LEU A 281 5.19 -13.20 45.68
N ASN A 282 5.67 -14.19 46.39
CA ASN A 282 5.46 -14.29 47.82
C ASN A 282 6.18 -13.12 48.54
N ALA A 283 5.43 -12.31 49.26
CA ALA A 283 5.96 -11.11 49.93
C ALA A 283 6.95 -11.42 51.04
N THR A 284 6.97 -12.67 51.56
CA THR A 284 7.80 -13.06 52.68
C THR A 284 9.20 -13.56 52.28
N ASP A 285 9.28 -14.35 51.19
CA ASP A 285 10.53 -15.01 50.78
C ASP A 285 10.96 -14.69 49.33
N GLY A 286 10.11 -13.96 48.57
CA GLY A 286 10.37 -13.58 47.21
C GLY A 286 10.28 -14.74 46.20
N SER A 287 9.74 -15.89 46.60
CA SER A 287 9.48 -17.01 45.67
C SER A 287 8.42 -16.66 44.65
N VAL A 288 8.54 -17.22 43.46
CA VAL A 288 7.61 -16.97 42.33
C VAL A 288 6.55 -18.08 42.36
N GLY A 289 5.32 -17.73 42.71
CA GLY A 289 4.16 -18.57 42.48
C GLY A 289 3.64 -18.31 41.06
N ALA A 290 2.98 -19.29 40.48
CA ALA A 290 2.55 -19.31 39.06
C ALA A 290 1.72 -18.10 38.64
#